data_fe28131a9555631d68eb210345e22cfc
#
_entry.id   fe28131a9555631d68eb210345e22cfc
#
_cell.length_a   1.000
_cell.length_b   1.000
_cell.length_c   1.000
_cell.angle_alpha   90.00
_cell.angle_beta   90.00
_cell.angle_gamma   90.00
#
_symmetry.space_group_name_H-M   'P 1'
#
loop_
_entity.id
_entity.type
_entity.pdbx_description
1 polymer ?
#
loop_
_entity_poly.entity_id
_entity_poly.type
_entity_poly.pdbx_seq_one_letter_code
_entity_poly.pdbx_strand_id
1 'polypeptide(L)'
;MTKVKVWDLLTRLFHWSLVLAFAIAWLTEDDFKDLHELAGYTVLGLIAFRVIYGFIGPKYSRFSDFVKSPEIVKAYLFNLLAGRHESHLGHNPAAGYMVIALLASVTCAALTGWMMEIDMFWGYEWVEEIHEAMASLALGLVYIHIAGVIVMSLVEKQNLAKSMLTGLKQR
;
A
#
# COMPACT_ATOMS: atom_id res chain seq x y z
N MET A 1 14.16 4.19 -25.94
CA MET A 1 13.89 3.99 -24.49
C MET A 1 13.99 2.50 -24.17
N THR A 2 14.84 2.12 -23.22
CA THR A 2 15.02 0.73 -22.82
C THR A 2 14.02 0.37 -21.72
N LYS A 3 13.39 -0.81 -21.81
CA LYS A 3 12.49 -1.32 -20.77
C LYS A 3 13.31 -2.01 -19.69
N VAL A 4 13.10 -1.65 -18.43
CA VAL A 4 13.76 -2.23 -17.27
C VAL A 4 12.71 -2.94 -16.40
N LYS A 5 12.99 -4.16 -15.97
CA LYS A 5 12.13 -4.90 -15.03
C LYS A 5 12.33 -4.31 -13.62
N VAL A 6 11.28 -3.70 -13.09
CA VAL A 6 11.27 -3.05 -11.77
C VAL A 6 10.43 -3.87 -10.78
N TRP A 7 9.20 -4.22 -11.15
CA TRP A 7 8.30 -4.97 -10.29
C TRP A 7 8.35 -6.47 -10.62
N ASP A 8 8.80 -7.26 -9.67
CA ASP A 8 8.78 -8.72 -9.80
C ASP A 8 7.35 -9.27 -9.69
N LEU A 9 7.16 -10.53 -10.06
CA LEU A 9 5.85 -11.15 -10.10
C LEU A 9 5.18 -11.20 -8.72
N LEU A 10 5.93 -11.54 -7.66
CA LEU A 10 5.37 -11.68 -6.32
C LEU A 10 4.91 -10.34 -5.75
N THR A 11 5.67 -9.25 -5.99
CA THR A 11 5.25 -7.88 -5.63
C THR A 11 3.96 -7.49 -6.33
N ARG A 12 3.80 -7.84 -7.62
CA ARG A 12 2.59 -7.51 -8.39
C ARG A 12 1.38 -8.33 -7.96
N LEU A 13 1.56 -9.63 -7.73
CA LEU A 13 0.51 -10.50 -7.20
C LEU A 13 0.05 -10.03 -5.83
N PHE A 14 0.98 -9.78 -4.91
CA PHE A 14 0.68 -9.20 -3.60
C PHE A 14 -0.16 -7.93 -3.73
N HIS A 15 0.29 -6.97 -4.55
CA HIS A 15 -0.39 -5.68 -4.69
C HIS A 15 -1.84 -5.84 -5.17
N TRP A 16 -2.05 -6.58 -6.26
CA TRP A 16 -3.40 -6.73 -6.82
C TRP A 16 -4.32 -7.61 -5.96
N SER A 17 -3.77 -8.62 -5.29
CA SER A 17 -4.52 -9.41 -4.31
C SER A 17 -4.92 -8.56 -3.10
N LEU A 18 -4.04 -7.66 -2.62
CA LEU A 18 -4.35 -6.75 -1.53
C LEU A 18 -5.43 -5.73 -1.95
N VAL A 19 -5.33 -5.16 -3.15
CA VAL A 19 -6.37 -4.26 -3.68
C VAL A 19 -7.72 -4.96 -3.73
N LEU A 20 -7.77 -6.19 -4.23
CA LEU A 20 -9.01 -6.96 -4.32
C LEU A 20 -9.58 -7.30 -2.93
N ALA A 21 -8.74 -7.82 -2.03
CA ALA A 21 -9.17 -8.19 -0.69
C ALA A 21 -9.64 -6.97 0.12
N PHE A 22 -8.94 -5.84 0.03
CA PHE A 22 -9.35 -4.58 0.68
C PHE A 22 -10.68 -4.07 0.12
N ALA A 23 -10.86 -4.10 -1.21
CA ALA A 23 -12.12 -3.69 -1.84
C ALA A 23 -13.29 -4.60 -1.43
N ILE A 24 -13.09 -5.92 -1.35
CA ILE A 24 -14.10 -6.85 -0.87
C ILE A 24 -14.44 -6.54 0.60
N ALA A 25 -13.45 -6.41 1.47
CA ALA A 25 -13.68 -6.09 2.87
C ALA A 25 -14.50 -4.81 3.03
N TRP A 26 -14.13 -3.73 2.31
CA TRP A 26 -14.85 -2.46 2.37
C TRP A 26 -16.31 -2.57 1.88
N LEU A 27 -16.54 -3.29 0.79
CA LEU A 27 -17.88 -3.38 0.17
C LEU A 27 -18.82 -4.37 0.88
N THR A 28 -18.32 -5.14 1.84
CA THR A 28 -19.09 -6.21 2.50
C THR A 28 -19.26 -5.98 4.00
N GLU A 29 -18.85 -4.81 4.51
CA GLU A 29 -18.87 -4.50 5.95
C GLU A 29 -20.27 -4.57 6.57
N ASP A 30 -21.32 -4.11 5.84
CA ASP A 30 -22.68 -4.00 6.33
C ASP A 30 -23.50 -5.30 6.13
N ASP A 31 -23.35 -5.98 4.99
CA ASP A 31 -24.32 -6.98 4.54
C ASP A 31 -23.77 -8.42 4.56
N PHE A 32 -22.45 -8.62 4.52
CA PHE A 32 -21.84 -9.95 4.31
C PHE A 32 -20.68 -10.20 5.29
N LYS A 33 -21.02 -10.37 6.58
CA LYS A 33 -20.03 -10.55 7.65
C LYS A 33 -18.98 -11.63 7.33
N ASP A 34 -19.39 -12.83 6.94
CA ASP A 34 -18.47 -13.94 6.65
C ASP A 34 -17.47 -13.59 5.53
N LEU A 35 -17.92 -12.85 4.51
CA LEU A 35 -17.08 -12.44 3.40
C LEU A 35 -16.13 -11.31 3.80
N HIS A 36 -16.59 -10.36 4.64
CA HIS A 36 -15.77 -9.34 5.24
C HIS A 36 -14.62 -9.95 6.06
N GLU A 37 -14.94 -10.89 6.95
CA GLU A 37 -13.96 -11.59 7.77
C GLU A 37 -12.94 -12.36 6.93
N LEU A 38 -13.41 -13.13 5.92
CA LEU A 38 -12.54 -13.87 5.02
C LEU A 38 -11.57 -12.93 4.27
N ALA A 39 -12.08 -11.78 3.82
CA ALA A 39 -11.25 -10.75 3.19
C ALA A 39 -10.24 -10.17 4.18
N GLY A 40 -10.63 -9.89 5.43
CA GLY A 40 -9.76 -9.43 6.51
C GLY A 40 -8.62 -10.41 6.82
N TYR A 41 -8.92 -11.70 6.96
CA TYR A 41 -7.89 -12.75 7.13
C TYR A 41 -6.96 -12.85 5.93
N THR A 42 -7.51 -12.70 4.71
CA THR A 42 -6.69 -12.66 3.49
C THR A 42 -5.73 -11.48 3.51
N VAL A 43 -6.19 -10.31 3.92
CA VAL A 43 -5.36 -9.11 4.11
C VAL A 43 -4.24 -9.37 5.12
N LEU A 44 -4.53 -9.96 6.28
CA LEU A 44 -3.50 -10.31 7.29
C LEU A 44 -2.43 -11.24 6.71
N GLY A 45 -2.82 -12.28 6.00
CA GLY A 45 -1.88 -13.21 5.35
C GLY A 45 -1.01 -12.51 4.31
N LEU A 46 -1.60 -11.64 3.49
CA LEU A 46 -0.89 -10.84 2.49
C LEU A 46 0.10 -9.86 3.14
N ILE A 47 -0.29 -9.22 4.25
CA ILE A 47 0.60 -8.30 4.98
C ILE A 47 1.77 -9.07 5.60
N ALA A 48 1.52 -10.22 6.24
CA ALA A 48 2.58 -11.08 6.78
C ALA A 48 3.59 -11.45 5.69
N PHE A 49 3.09 -11.90 4.53
CA PHE A 49 3.93 -12.13 3.35
C PHE A 49 4.73 -10.88 2.95
N ARG A 50 4.08 -9.72 2.86
CA ARG A 50 4.72 -8.47 2.43
C ARG A 50 5.82 -8.01 3.38
N VAL A 51 5.60 -8.14 4.67
CA VAL A 51 6.61 -7.79 5.69
C VAL A 51 7.86 -8.66 5.50
N ILE A 52 7.71 -9.99 5.41
CA ILE A 52 8.83 -10.90 5.17
C ILE A 52 9.51 -10.57 3.84
N TYR A 53 8.73 -10.44 2.77
CA TYR A 53 9.24 -10.13 1.43
C TYR A 53 9.89 -8.75 1.33
N GLY A 54 9.51 -7.82 2.20
CA GLY A 54 10.13 -6.50 2.31
C GLY A 54 11.56 -6.52 2.86
N PHE A 55 11.97 -7.60 3.51
CA PHE A 55 13.36 -7.78 3.98
C PHE A 55 14.19 -8.64 3.03
N ILE A 56 13.62 -9.72 2.49
CA ILE A 56 14.37 -10.72 1.70
C ILE A 56 14.18 -10.62 0.19
N GLY A 57 13.19 -9.85 -0.28
CA GLY A 57 12.82 -9.72 -1.69
C GLY A 57 13.88 -9.04 -2.57
N PRO A 58 13.62 -8.90 -3.87
CA PRO A 58 14.51 -8.21 -4.80
C PRO A 58 14.60 -6.71 -4.49
N LYS A 59 15.60 -6.05 -5.07
CA LYS A 59 16.00 -4.67 -4.77
C LYS A 59 14.82 -3.71 -4.57
N TYR A 60 13.93 -3.57 -5.57
CA TYR A 60 12.85 -2.58 -5.56
C TYR A 60 11.67 -2.94 -4.63
N SER A 61 11.64 -4.18 -4.10
CA SER A 61 10.64 -4.65 -3.15
C SER A 61 11.06 -4.47 -1.69
N ARG A 62 12.36 -4.28 -1.42
CA ARG A 62 12.90 -4.15 -0.06
C ARG A 62 12.62 -2.78 0.56
N PHE A 63 12.25 -2.78 1.82
CA PHE A 63 12.07 -1.56 2.61
C PHE A 63 13.32 -0.68 2.60
N SER A 64 14.51 -1.27 2.73
CA SER A 64 15.79 -0.56 2.69
C SER A 64 16.07 0.19 1.39
N ASP A 65 15.44 -0.22 0.27
CA ASP A 65 15.61 0.46 -1.01
C ASP A 65 14.75 1.73 -1.10
N PHE A 66 13.53 1.71 -0.61
CA PHE A 66 12.58 2.80 -0.84
C PHE A 66 12.23 3.63 0.41
N VAL A 67 12.47 3.15 1.62
CA VAL A 67 12.28 3.96 2.83
C VAL A 67 13.52 4.84 3.00
N LYS A 68 13.36 6.13 2.73
CA LYS A 68 14.43 7.13 2.81
C LYS A 68 14.31 7.94 4.10
N SER A 69 15.34 8.71 4.47
CA SER A 69 15.26 9.59 5.62
C SER A 69 14.23 10.71 5.40
N PRO A 70 13.63 11.26 6.48
CA PRO A 70 12.65 12.35 6.38
C PRO A 70 13.17 13.58 5.63
N GLU A 71 14.48 13.87 5.74
CA GLU A 71 15.13 14.98 5.06
C GLU A 71 15.10 14.80 3.54
N ILE A 72 15.36 13.57 3.06
CA ILE A 72 15.31 13.25 1.63
C ILE A 72 13.87 13.39 1.11
N VAL A 73 12.89 12.93 1.89
CA VAL A 73 11.47 13.06 1.51
C VAL A 73 11.04 14.52 1.43
N LYS A 74 11.42 15.34 2.43
CA LYS A 74 11.15 16.79 2.42
C LYS A 74 11.79 17.48 1.22
N ALA A 75 13.06 17.20 0.96
CA ALA A 75 13.78 17.76 -0.18
C ALA A 75 13.13 17.35 -1.51
N TYR A 76 12.74 16.07 -1.65
CA TYR A 76 12.03 15.57 -2.81
C TYR A 76 10.70 16.31 -3.05
N LEU A 77 9.87 16.45 -2.01
CA LEU A 77 8.58 17.14 -2.10
C LEU A 77 8.77 18.62 -2.47
N PHE A 78 9.73 19.31 -1.85
CA PHE A 78 10.05 20.70 -2.17
C PHE A 78 10.50 20.87 -3.63
N ASN A 79 11.38 19.99 -4.12
CA ASN A 79 11.84 20.01 -5.51
C ASN A 79 10.69 19.71 -6.49
N LEU A 80 9.81 18.76 -6.16
CA LEU A 80 8.65 18.42 -6.97
C LEU A 80 7.71 19.63 -7.11
N LEU A 81 7.41 20.32 -6.00
CA LEU A 81 6.58 21.53 -6.00
C LEU A 81 7.25 22.69 -6.76
N ALA A 82 8.57 22.76 -6.75
CA ALA A 82 9.34 23.74 -7.53
C ALA A 82 9.49 23.35 -9.02
N GLY A 83 8.79 22.32 -9.49
CA GLY A 83 8.86 21.84 -10.88
C GLY A 83 10.15 21.10 -11.24
N ARG A 84 11.01 20.78 -10.26
CA ARG A 84 12.24 20.01 -10.45
C ARG A 84 11.95 18.55 -10.19
N HIS A 85 11.87 17.77 -11.23
CA HIS A 85 11.53 16.37 -11.14
C HIS A 85 12.75 15.48 -11.41
N GLU A 86 12.96 14.51 -10.51
CA GLU A 86 13.92 13.41 -10.69
C GLU A 86 13.14 12.10 -10.93
N SER A 87 13.46 11.41 -12.01
CA SER A 87 12.83 10.12 -12.33
C SER A 87 13.43 9.00 -11.46
N HIS A 88 12.57 8.17 -10.89
CA HIS A 88 12.94 7.04 -10.05
C HIS A 88 12.45 5.72 -10.69
N LEU A 89 13.33 4.72 -10.78
CA LEU A 89 12.95 3.39 -11.29
C LEU A 89 11.99 2.67 -10.34
N GLY A 90 12.32 2.59 -9.04
CA GLY A 90 11.46 2.04 -7.99
C GLY A 90 10.45 3.07 -7.46
N HIS A 91 10.18 3.02 -6.17
CA HIS A 91 9.39 4.04 -5.50
C HIS A 91 10.20 5.34 -5.36
N ASN A 92 9.57 6.47 -5.65
CA ASN A 92 10.14 7.75 -5.25
C ASN A 92 10.03 7.92 -3.72
N PRO A 93 10.78 8.86 -3.10
CA PRO A 93 10.80 9.00 -1.64
C PRO A 93 9.43 9.19 -0.99
N ALA A 94 8.52 9.96 -1.61
CA ALA A 94 7.16 10.16 -1.10
C ALA A 94 6.30 8.89 -1.23
N ALA A 95 6.41 8.17 -2.35
CA ALA A 95 5.72 6.90 -2.56
C ALA A 95 6.18 5.83 -1.55
N GLY A 96 7.46 5.83 -1.16
CA GLY A 96 7.96 4.94 -0.11
C GLY A 96 7.23 5.13 1.23
N TYR A 97 7.02 6.37 1.66
CA TYR A 97 6.25 6.68 2.87
C TYR A 97 4.76 6.35 2.73
N MET A 98 4.19 6.55 1.55
CA MET A 98 2.81 6.15 1.26
C MET A 98 2.63 4.63 1.42
N VAL A 99 3.58 3.82 0.94
CA VAL A 99 3.55 2.34 1.14
C VAL A 99 3.56 2.00 2.63
N ILE A 100 4.42 2.64 3.43
CA ILE A 100 4.48 2.39 4.88
C ILE A 100 3.17 2.81 5.56
N ALA A 101 2.63 3.98 5.24
CA ALA A 101 1.38 4.47 5.82
C ALA A 101 0.20 3.54 5.49
N LEU A 102 0.07 3.11 4.24
CA LEU A 102 -0.94 2.13 3.82
C LEU A 102 -0.78 0.79 4.54
N LEU A 103 0.44 0.24 4.57
CA LEU A 103 0.68 -1.03 5.28
C LEU A 103 0.35 -0.91 6.77
N ALA A 104 0.73 0.19 7.43
CA ALA A 104 0.46 0.40 8.84
C ALA A 104 -1.04 0.52 9.14
N SER A 105 -1.78 1.35 8.38
CA SER A 105 -3.22 1.55 8.59
C SER A 105 -4.02 0.28 8.30
N VAL A 106 -3.74 -0.40 7.19
CA VAL A 106 -4.40 -1.67 6.83
C VAL A 106 -4.04 -2.78 7.82
N THR A 107 -2.79 -2.83 8.32
CA THR A 107 -2.40 -3.80 9.36
C THR A 107 -3.17 -3.55 10.65
N CYS A 108 -3.27 -2.30 11.08
CA CYS A 108 -3.98 -1.95 12.30
C CYS A 108 -5.47 -2.28 12.19
N ALA A 109 -6.12 -1.92 11.07
CA ALA A 109 -7.50 -2.27 10.81
C ALA A 109 -7.70 -3.81 10.83
N ALA A 110 -6.89 -4.56 10.08
CA ALA A 110 -7.04 -6.01 10.00
C ALA A 110 -6.76 -6.71 11.36
N LEU A 111 -5.81 -6.23 12.16
CA LEU A 111 -5.55 -6.76 13.50
C LEU A 111 -6.69 -6.46 14.47
N THR A 112 -7.21 -5.24 14.47
CA THR A 112 -8.35 -4.89 15.35
C THR A 112 -9.62 -5.63 14.92
N GLY A 113 -9.87 -5.81 13.61
CA GLY A 113 -10.95 -6.67 13.12
C GLY A 113 -10.82 -8.12 13.61
N TRP A 114 -9.62 -8.69 13.54
CA TRP A 114 -9.34 -10.01 14.14
C TRP A 114 -9.53 -10.03 15.66
N MET A 115 -9.14 -8.96 16.37
CA MET A 115 -9.33 -8.87 17.83
C MET A 115 -10.81 -8.92 18.22
N MET A 116 -11.71 -8.33 17.44
CA MET A 116 -13.16 -8.37 17.72
C MET A 116 -13.76 -9.79 17.71
N GLU A 117 -13.11 -10.73 17.03
CA GLU A 117 -13.53 -12.14 16.97
C GLU A 117 -12.96 -12.99 18.13
N ILE A 118 -12.08 -12.43 18.98
CA ILE A 118 -11.48 -13.14 20.12
C ILE A 118 -12.27 -12.85 21.39
N ASP A 119 -12.67 -13.89 22.13
CA ASP A 119 -13.42 -13.77 23.40
C ASP A 119 -12.85 -12.74 24.38
N MET A 120 -11.50 -12.59 24.42
CA MET A 120 -10.81 -11.64 25.30
C MET A 120 -11.17 -10.18 25.01
N PHE A 121 -11.46 -9.84 23.76
CA PHE A 121 -11.75 -8.47 23.31
C PHE A 121 -13.19 -8.27 22.85
N TRP A 122 -13.99 -9.32 22.94
CA TRP A 122 -15.37 -9.29 22.47
C TRP A 122 -16.19 -8.26 23.24
N GLY A 123 -16.86 -7.34 22.52
CA GLY A 123 -17.69 -6.27 23.11
C GLY A 123 -16.93 -5.05 23.63
N TYR A 124 -15.59 -4.95 23.40
CA TYR A 124 -14.86 -3.73 23.72
C TYR A 124 -15.00 -2.67 22.63
N GLU A 125 -15.78 -1.63 22.87
CA GLU A 125 -16.05 -0.53 21.91
C GLU A 125 -14.78 0.11 21.33
N TRP A 126 -13.72 0.28 22.14
CA TRP A 126 -12.47 0.89 21.66
C TRP A 126 -11.78 0.09 20.54
N VAL A 127 -11.98 -1.23 20.47
CA VAL A 127 -11.41 -2.07 19.40
C VAL A 127 -12.12 -1.78 18.08
N GLU A 128 -13.45 -1.69 18.14
CA GLU A 128 -14.31 -1.33 17.01
C GLU A 128 -14.00 0.07 16.51
N GLU A 129 -13.94 1.07 17.41
CA GLU A 129 -13.58 2.46 17.06
C GLU A 129 -12.23 2.57 16.36
N ILE A 130 -11.21 1.82 16.83
CA ILE A 130 -9.89 1.80 16.17
C ILE A 130 -10.00 1.12 14.80
N HIS A 131 -10.74 0.01 14.68
CA HIS A 131 -10.96 -0.68 13.42
C HIS A 131 -11.54 0.27 12.37
N GLU A 132 -12.66 0.91 12.67
CA GLU A 132 -13.34 1.85 11.79
C GLU A 132 -12.45 3.05 11.42
N ALA A 133 -11.78 3.64 12.41
CA ALA A 133 -10.89 4.77 12.20
C ALA A 133 -9.72 4.40 11.27
N MET A 134 -9.11 3.23 11.46
CA MET A 134 -8.00 2.77 10.65
C MET A 134 -8.43 2.31 9.25
N ALA A 135 -9.61 1.71 9.11
CA ALA A 135 -10.21 1.37 7.82
C ALA A 135 -10.50 2.65 7.00
N SER A 136 -11.13 3.65 7.63
CA SER A 136 -11.40 4.95 7.03
C SER A 136 -10.12 5.70 6.64
N LEU A 137 -9.10 5.68 7.52
CA LEU A 137 -7.78 6.24 7.21
C LEU A 137 -7.15 5.52 6.00
N ALA A 138 -7.20 4.19 5.98
CA ALA A 138 -6.66 3.40 4.87
C ALA A 138 -7.34 3.76 3.54
N LEU A 139 -8.67 3.89 3.52
CA LEU A 139 -9.41 4.31 2.33
C LEU A 139 -8.99 5.72 1.88
N GLY A 140 -8.86 6.67 2.80
CA GLY A 140 -8.36 8.02 2.51
C GLY A 140 -6.96 7.99 1.89
N LEU A 141 -6.06 7.16 2.44
CA LEU A 141 -4.71 6.96 1.90
C LEU A 141 -4.74 6.29 0.51
N VAL A 142 -5.67 5.36 0.25
CA VAL A 142 -5.86 4.77 -1.08
C VAL A 142 -6.23 5.84 -2.11
N TYR A 143 -7.14 6.76 -1.79
CA TYR A 143 -7.47 7.88 -2.70
C TYR A 143 -6.25 8.77 -2.97
N ILE A 144 -5.48 9.11 -1.93
CA ILE A 144 -4.25 9.91 -2.09
C ILE A 144 -3.21 9.13 -2.91
N HIS A 145 -3.08 7.81 -2.70
CA HIS A 145 -2.20 6.95 -3.48
C HIS A 145 -2.58 6.94 -4.97
N ILE A 146 -3.86 6.75 -5.29
CA ILE A 146 -4.34 6.76 -6.68
C ILE A 146 -4.07 8.13 -7.33
N ALA A 147 -4.39 9.22 -6.63
CA ALA A 147 -4.09 10.58 -7.10
C ALA A 147 -2.59 10.77 -7.36
N GLY A 148 -1.73 10.30 -6.44
CA GLY A 148 -0.29 10.33 -6.60
C GLY A 148 0.20 9.53 -7.82
N VAL A 149 -0.36 8.34 -8.05
CA VAL A 149 -0.05 7.52 -9.25
C VAL A 149 -0.44 8.25 -10.54
N ILE A 150 -1.61 8.91 -10.57
CA ILE A 150 -2.06 9.68 -11.74
C ILE A 150 -1.13 10.87 -11.99
N VAL A 151 -0.88 11.69 -10.96
CA VAL A 151 -0.01 12.87 -11.07
C VAL A 151 1.39 12.48 -11.53
N MET A 152 2.00 11.47 -10.89
CA MET A 152 3.33 11.03 -11.25
C MET A 152 3.39 10.34 -12.62
N SER A 153 2.31 9.69 -13.06
CA SER A 153 2.24 9.16 -14.44
C SER A 153 2.29 10.28 -15.48
N LEU A 154 1.66 11.42 -15.20
CA LEU A 154 1.69 12.61 -16.06
C LEU A 154 3.08 13.27 -16.02
N VAL A 155 3.66 13.45 -14.86
CA VAL A 155 4.98 14.06 -14.66
C VAL A 155 6.09 13.23 -15.32
N GLU A 156 6.10 11.92 -15.11
CA GLU A 156 7.08 10.99 -15.68
C GLU A 156 6.78 10.62 -17.16
N LYS A 157 5.63 11.05 -17.70
CA LYS A 157 5.15 10.69 -19.04
C LYS A 157 5.16 9.18 -19.29
N GLN A 158 4.86 8.39 -18.26
CA GLN A 158 4.74 6.94 -18.35
C GLN A 158 3.61 6.43 -17.47
N ASN A 159 2.88 5.43 -17.93
CA ASN A 159 1.77 4.85 -17.18
C ASN A 159 2.27 3.95 -16.03
N LEU A 160 2.24 4.47 -14.78
CA LEU A 160 2.72 3.77 -13.61
C LEU A 160 1.79 2.60 -13.22
N ALA A 161 0.47 2.71 -13.42
CA ALA A 161 -0.46 1.60 -13.19
C ALA A 161 -0.15 0.43 -14.14
N LYS A 162 0.09 0.72 -15.43
CA LYS A 162 0.53 -0.29 -16.40
C LYS A 162 1.86 -0.92 -16.00
N SER A 163 2.79 -0.15 -15.42
CA SER A 163 4.06 -0.71 -14.92
C SER A 163 3.83 -1.74 -13.81
N MET A 164 2.80 -1.54 -12.96
CA MET A 164 2.44 -2.49 -11.90
C MET A 164 1.74 -3.75 -12.45
N LEU A 165 1.18 -3.72 -13.66
CA LEU A 165 0.68 -4.91 -14.36
C LEU A 165 1.77 -5.68 -15.09
N THR A 166 2.65 -4.98 -15.79
CA THR A 166 3.67 -5.59 -16.66
C THR A 166 4.99 -5.90 -15.94
N GLY A 167 5.28 -5.20 -14.86
CA GLY A 167 6.55 -5.24 -14.15
C GLY A 167 7.64 -4.34 -14.77
N LEU A 168 7.34 -3.63 -15.86
CA LEU A 168 8.31 -2.91 -16.68
C LEU A 168 8.13 -1.39 -16.57
N LYS A 169 9.23 -0.66 -16.42
CA LYS A 169 9.32 0.81 -16.57
C LYS A 169 10.23 1.19 -17.74
N GLN A 170 10.02 2.37 -18.26
CA GLN A 170 10.91 2.96 -19.28
C GLN A 170 12.05 3.74 -18.57
N ARG A 171 13.25 3.64 -19.14
CA ARG A 171 14.43 4.40 -18.71
C ARG A 171 14.92 5.28 -19.87
#